data_c36e80e0546ad2c8a683e1fa7e37f009
#
_entry.id   c36e80e0546ad2c8a683e1fa7e37f009
#
_cell.length_a   1.000
_cell.length_b   1.000
_cell.length_c   1.000
_cell.angle_alpha   90.00
_cell.angle_beta   90.00
_cell.angle_gamma   90.00
#
_symmetry.space_group_name_H-M   'P 1'
#
loop_
_entity.id
_entity.type
_entity.pdbx_description
1 polymer ?
#
loop_
_entity_poly.entity_id
_entity_poly.type
_entity_poly.pdbx_seq_one_letter_code
_entity_poly.pdbx_strand_id
1 'polypeptide(L)'
;MKKIKKWKERTKGEKAKTIIYWILFAIFVTGTVLSLVYSSYIFGETSYFYLNAEYIPNTFFRWCFTSIPSVIRSIQIIVIGVVLDHVLRLAMRLTIAHSKKGITIMQILASFLKWAIAIVAILLILYVWGVDTTTLVASAGVLTLVIGLGAQSLIADIVAGIFIVFEGEYEVGDIIVLDGWRGTVVEIGIRTTQIQDAGGNIKIINNSEIKSVINQTKDNSVAKCYININYEEDMDKVEAAIKKDLPEASKKLEKALGPIEYKGISEFSSSGVTLFFIAKCKEEDIYQIQRDMNKILKQLLESNGISLAYQNVVVHSVK
;
A
#
# COMPACT_ATOMS: atom_id res chain seq x y z
N MET A 1 -27.80 -14.46 -1.23
CA MET A 1 -26.96 -15.27 -2.15
C MET A 1 -27.27 -16.74 -1.96
N LYS A 2 -27.75 -17.46 -3.00
CA LYS A 2 -27.94 -18.91 -2.93
C LYS A 2 -26.57 -19.57 -2.73
N LYS A 3 -26.38 -20.31 -1.61
CA LYS A 3 -25.15 -21.11 -1.39
C LYS A 3 -24.98 -22.04 -2.60
N ILE A 4 -23.82 -21.97 -3.27
CA ILE A 4 -23.50 -22.88 -4.35
C ILE A 4 -23.35 -24.27 -3.73
N LYS A 5 -24.31 -25.15 -3.98
CA LYS A 5 -24.27 -26.55 -3.52
C LYS A 5 -22.99 -27.21 -4.09
N LYS A 6 -22.24 -27.90 -3.23
CA LYS A 6 -21.10 -28.71 -3.68
C LYS A 6 -21.61 -29.77 -4.66
N TRP A 7 -20.76 -30.15 -5.64
CA TRP A 7 -21.12 -31.10 -6.70
C TRP A 7 -21.82 -32.38 -6.18
N LYS A 8 -21.39 -32.90 -5.01
CA LYS A 8 -21.94 -34.08 -4.38
C LYS A 8 -23.39 -33.87 -3.87
N GLU A 9 -23.77 -32.66 -3.52
CA GLU A 9 -25.06 -32.27 -2.93
C GLU A 9 -26.13 -31.90 -3.99
N ARG A 10 -25.74 -31.88 -5.29
CA ARG A 10 -26.64 -31.52 -6.39
C ARG A 10 -27.50 -32.71 -6.80
N THR A 11 -28.78 -32.46 -7.11
CA THR A 11 -29.70 -33.46 -7.67
C THR A 11 -29.27 -33.91 -9.07
N LYS A 12 -29.72 -35.08 -9.52
CA LYS A 12 -29.41 -35.59 -10.88
C LYS A 12 -29.76 -34.59 -11.97
N GLY A 13 -30.88 -33.86 -11.85
CA GLY A 13 -31.29 -32.82 -12.79
C GLY A 13 -30.39 -31.57 -12.76
N GLU A 14 -29.92 -31.17 -11.58
CA GLU A 14 -28.95 -30.02 -11.45
C GLU A 14 -27.60 -30.38 -12.03
N LYS A 15 -27.17 -31.63 -11.87
CA LYS A 15 -25.91 -32.13 -12.47
C LYS A 15 -26.03 -32.19 -14.00
N ALA A 16 -27.13 -32.70 -14.51
CA ALA A 16 -27.39 -32.76 -15.95
C ALA A 16 -27.41 -31.38 -16.59
N LYS A 17 -28.09 -30.39 -16.00
CA LYS A 17 -28.08 -29.00 -16.46
C LYS A 17 -26.66 -28.40 -16.46
N THR A 18 -25.87 -28.69 -15.45
CA THR A 18 -24.47 -28.20 -15.38
C THR A 18 -23.59 -28.84 -16.46
N ILE A 19 -23.75 -30.16 -16.71
CA ILE A 19 -23.04 -30.88 -17.77
C ILE A 19 -23.44 -30.35 -19.14
N ILE A 20 -24.73 -30.18 -19.40
CA ILE A 20 -25.25 -29.61 -20.66
C ILE A 20 -24.66 -28.18 -20.87
N TYR A 21 -24.64 -27.35 -19.83
CA TYR A 21 -24.06 -26.02 -19.90
C TYR A 21 -22.56 -26.06 -20.28
N TRP A 22 -21.78 -26.96 -19.68
CA TRP A 22 -20.37 -27.10 -20.00
C TRP A 22 -20.12 -27.68 -21.40
N ILE A 23 -20.97 -28.59 -21.87
CA ILE A 23 -20.90 -29.13 -23.24
C ILE A 23 -21.22 -28.03 -24.24
N LEU A 24 -22.30 -27.27 -24.05
CA LEU A 24 -22.66 -26.14 -24.89
C LEU A 24 -21.58 -25.07 -24.91
N PHE A 25 -20.99 -24.78 -23.74
CA PHE A 25 -19.87 -23.86 -23.60
C PHE A 25 -18.63 -24.35 -24.37
N ALA A 26 -18.29 -25.63 -24.27
CA ALA A 26 -17.14 -26.22 -24.98
C ALA A 26 -17.38 -26.20 -26.50
N ILE A 27 -18.55 -26.60 -26.98
CA ILE A 27 -18.93 -26.54 -28.41
C ILE A 27 -18.81 -25.07 -28.92
N PHE A 28 -19.27 -24.17 -28.12
CA PHE A 28 -19.29 -22.76 -28.47
C PHE A 28 -17.87 -22.16 -28.52
N VAL A 29 -17.02 -22.43 -27.54
CA VAL A 29 -15.60 -22.02 -27.53
C VAL A 29 -14.88 -22.62 -28.73
N THR A 30 -15.09 -23.90 -29.01
CA THR A 30 -14.51 -24.59 -30.19
C THR A 30 -14.98 -23.94 -31.48
N GLY A 31 -16.29 -23.64 -31.62
CA GLY A 31 -16.83 -22.92 -32.78
C GLY A 31 -16.24 -21.54 -32.95
N THR A 32 -16.05 -20.80 -31.86
CA THR A 32 -15.40 -19.47 -31.87
C THR A 32 -13.93 -19.57 -32.33
N VAL A 33 -13.17 -20.52 -31.80
CA VAL A 33 -11.77 -20.74 -32.19
C VAL A 33 -11.69 -21.14 -33.67
N LEU A 34 -12.51 -22.06 -34.13
CA LEU A 34 -12.56 -22.46 -35.53
C LEU A 34 -12.88 -21.29 -36.45
N SER A 35 -13.84 -20.45 -36.07
CA SER A 35 -14.20 -19.28 -36.86
C SER A 35 -13.12 -18.19 -36.89
N LEU A 36 -12.30 -18.08 -35.85
CA LEU A 36 -11.10 -17.22 -35.86
C LEU A 36 -10.01 -17.79 -36.76
N VAL A 37 -9.77 -19.08 -36.71
CA VAL A 37 -8.76 -19.77 -37.56
C VAL A 37 -9.17 -19.67 -39.05
N TYR A 38 -10.45 -19.84 -39.36
CA TYR A 38 -10.96 -19.74 -40.71
C TYR A 38 -11.54 -18.34 -41.03
N SER A 39 -11.09 -17.32 -40.31
CA SER A 39 -11.68 -15.96 -40.42
C SER A 39 -11.58 -15.36 -41.83
N SER A 40 -10.49 -15.57 -42.56
CA SER A 40 -10.34 -15.13 -43.94
C SER A 40 -11.32 -15.80 -44.90
N TYR A 41 -11.63 -17.09 -44.65
CA TYR A 41 -12.54 -17.88 -45.46
C TYR A 41 -14.02 -17.53 -45.22
N ILE A 42 -14.37 -17.20 -43.99
CA ILE A 42 -15.76 -16.87 -43.58
C ILE A 42 -16.04 -15.38 -43.75
N PHE A 43 -15.05 -14.51 -43.49
CA PHE A 43 -15.24 -13.07 -43.36
C PHE A 43 -14.43 -12.23 -44.36
N GLY A 44 -13.54 -12.83 -45.15
CA GLY A 44 -12.75 -12.11 -46.16
C GLY A 44 -13.57 -11.76 -47.39
N GLU A 45 -13.05 -10.87 -48.26
CA GLU A 45 -13.65 -10.53 -49.53
C GLU A 45 -13.83 -11.74 -50.45
N THR A 46 -13.01 -12.78 -50.27
CA THR A 46 -13.10 -14.07 -50.99
C THR A 46 -14.00 -15.08 -50.27
N SER A 47 -14.80 -14.64 -49.28
CA SER A 47 -15.69 -15.55 -48.57
C SER A 47 -16.81 -16.06 -49.42
N TYR A 48 -17.28 -17.27 -49.10
CA TYR A 48 -18.43 -17.89 -49.78
C TYR A 48 -19.64 -16.95 -49.84
N PHE A 49 -19.86 -16.16 -48.83
CA PHE A 49 -21.00 -15.22 -48.75
C PHE A 49 -20.87 -14.04 -49.73
N TYR A 50 -19.68 -13.49 -49.92
CA TYR A 50 -19.49 -12.39 -50.89
C TYR A 50 -19.44 -12.88 -52.32
N LEU A 51 -18.73 -13.98 -52.58
CA LEU A 51 -18.62 -14.54 -53.93
C LEU A 51 -19.96 -15.02 -54.51
N ASN A 52 -20.84 -15.59 -53.70
CA ASN A 52 -22.14 -16.08 -54.17
C ASN A 52 -23.26 -15.04 -54.06
N ALA A 53 -23.04 -13.90 -53.43
CA ALA A 53 -24.04 -12.81 -53.33
C ALA A 53 -24.40 -12.24 -54.70
N GLU A 54 -23.50 -12.27 -55.68
CA GLU A 54 -23.70 -11.75 -57.03
C GLU A 54 -24.76 -12.52 -57.81
N TYR A 55 -24.95 -13.81 -57.51
CA TYR A 55 -25.97 -14.66 -58.15
C TYR A 55 -27.38 -14.45 -57.59
N ILE A 56 -27.53 -13.65 -56.54
CA ILE A 56 -28.85 -13.38 -55.92
C ILE A 56 -29.49 -12.16 -56.60
N PRO A 57 -30.58 -12.32 -57.38
CA PRO A 57 -31.14 -11.22 -58.15
C PRO A 57 -31.87 -10.18 -57.28
N ASN A 58 -32.41 -10.57 -56.12
CA ASN A 58 -33.17 -9.69 -55.26
C ASN A 58 -32.24 -8.96 -54.29
N THR A 59 -32.27 -7.60 -54.34
CA THR A 59 -31.42 -6.71 -53.53
C THR A 59 -31.55 -6.96 -52.02
N PHE A 60 -32.76 -7.23 -51.55
CA PHE A 60 -33.01 -7.50 -50.12
C PHE A 60 -32.36 -8.82 -49.67
N PHE A 61 -32.57 -9.90 -50.42
CA PHE A 61 -31.98 -11.20 -50.12
C PHE A 61 -30.46 -11.17 -50.27
N ARG A 62 -29.94 -10.43 -51.24
CA ARG A 62 -28.49 -10.19 -51.38
C ARG A 62 -27.93 -9.50 -50.14
N TRP A 63 -28.57 -8.43 -49.63
CA TRP A 63 -28.19 -7.72 -48.44
C TRP A 63 -28.22 -8.65 -47.20
N CYS A 64 -29.30 -9.42 -47.03
CA CYS A 64 -29.37 -10.41 -45.93
C CYS A 64 -28.22 -11.40 -46.00
N PHE A 65 -27.89 -11.91 -47.18
CA PHE A 65 -26.83 -12.92 -47.36
C PHE A 65 -25.43 -12.35 -47.06
N THR A 66 -25.14 -11.13 -47.54
CA THR A 66 -23.85 -10.45 -47.26
C THR A 66 -23.73 -9.97 -45.81
N SER A 67 -24.85 -9.84 -45.08
CA SER A 67 -24.84 -9.47 -43.65
C SER A 67 -24.57 -10.66 -42.70
N ILE A 68 -24.69 -11.92 -43.20
CA ILE A 68 -24.46 -13.11 -42.37
C ILE A 68 -23.11 -13.10 -41.68
N PRO A 69 -21.96 -12.79 -42.31
CA PRO A 69 -20.67 -12.71 -41.66
C PRO A 69 -20.64 -11.69 -40.51
N SER A 70 -21.28 -10.53 -40.70
CA SER A 70 -21.37 -9.48 -39.66
C SER A 70 -22.20 -9.93 -38.45
N VAL A 71 -23.30 -10.65 -38.70
CA VAL A 71 -24.12 -11.25 -37.64
C VAL A 71 -23.30 -12.28 -36.87
N ILE A 72 -22.60 -13.18 -37.56
CA ILE A 72 -21.75 -14.21 -36.90
C ILE A 72 -20.68 -13.54 -36.03
N ARG A 73 -19.95 -12.52 -36.56
CA ARG A 73 -18.95 -11.75 -35.80
C ARG A 73 -19.55 -11.08 -34.57
N SER A 74 -20.75 -10.50 -34.70
CA SER A 74 -21.44 -9.84 -33.59
C SER A 74 -21.77 -10.83 -32.48
N ILE A 75 -22.25 -12.02 -32.83
CA ILE A 75 -22.51 -13.10 -31.87
C ILE A 75 -21.22 -13.54 -31.18
N GLN A 76 -20.11 -13.67 -31.93
CA GLN A 76 -18.81 -14.03 -31.37
C GLN A 76 -18.32 -13.00 -30.36
N ILE A 77 -18.41 -11.69 -30.68
CA ILE A 77 -18.01 -10.59 -29.78
C ILE A 77 -18.79 -10.65 -28.47
N ILE A 78 -20.11 -10.82 -28.57
CA ILE A 78 -20.99 -10.92 -27.38
C ILE A 78 -20.55 -12.08 -26.48
N VAL A 79 -20.28 -13.22 -27.08
CA VAL A 79 -19.95 -14.40 -26.29
C VAL A 79 -18.55 -14.35 -25.73
N ILE A 80 -17.57 -13.86 -26.48
CA ILE A 80 -16.24 -13.59 -25.94
C ILE A 80 -16.37 -12.65 -24.74
N GLY A 81 -17.17 -11.60 -24.84
CA GLY A 81 -17.44 -10.69 -23.73
C GLY A 81 -18.05 -11.39 -22.51
N VAL A 82 -19.06 -12.24 -22.71
CA VAL A 82 -19.70 -13.00 -21.63
C VAL A 82 -18.73 -14.00 -20.99
N VAL A 83 -17.95 -14.69 -21.80
CA VAL A 83 -16.93 -15.64 -21.31
C VAL A 83 -15.86 -14.91 -20.48
N LEU A 84 -15.37 -13.78 -21.00
CA LEU A 84 -14.39 -12.95 -20.31
C LEU A 84 -14.92 -12.46 -18.97
N ASP A 85 -16.16 -11.92 -18.93
CA ASP A 85 -16.82 -11.53 -17.67
C ASP A 85 -16.90 -12.71 -16.67
N HIS A 86 -17.25 -13.91 -17.17
CA HIS A 86 -17.37 -15.10 -16.32
C HIS A 86 -16.01 -15.54 -15.75
N VAL A 87 -14.98 -15.57 -16.58
CA VAL A 87 -13.60 -15.95 -16.18
C VAL A 87 -13.06 -14.95 -15.17
N LEU A 88 -13.20 -13.64 -15.43
CA LEU A 88 -12.76 -12.59 -14.49
C LEU A 88 -13.47 -12.68 -13.15
N ARG A 89 -14.80 -12.89 -13.14
CA ARG A 89 -15.55 -13.10 -11.90
C ARG A 89 -15.13 -14.36 -11.15
N LEU A 90 -14.82 -15.44 -11.87
CA LEU A 90 -14.33 -16.68 -11.25
C LEU A 90 -12.97 -16.47 -10.61
N ALA A 91 -12.03 -15.83 -11.31
CA ALA A 91 -10.71 -15.48 -10.80
C ALA A 91 -10.80 -14.61 -9.55
N MET A 92 -11.61 -13.53 -9.59
CA MET A 92 -11.84 -12.65 -8.44
C MET A 92 -12.44 -13.38 -7.24
N ARG A 93 -13.37 -14.33 -7.44
CA ARG A 93 -13.96 -15.14 -6.36
C ARG A 93 -12.91 -16.02 -5.67
N LEU A 94 -11.98 -16.58 -6.42
CA LEU A 94 -10.92 -17.43 -5.87
C LEU A 94 -9.94 -16.64 -5.01
N THR A 95 -9.68 -15.38 -5.35
CA THR A 95 -8.64 -14.55 -4.73
C THR A 95 -9.16 -13.70 -3.57
N ILE A 96 -10.32 -13.06 -3.69
CA ILE A 96 -10.75 -11.95 -2.82
C ILE A 96 -11.84 -12.36 -1.81
N ALA A 97 -12.51 -13.50 -1.98
CA ALA A 97 -13.75 -13.85 -1.27
C ALA A 97 -13.58 -14.25 0.22
N HIS A 98 -12.48 -13.95 0.89
CA HIS A 98 -12.21 -14.40 2.25
C HIS A 98 -12.71 -13.44 3.35
N SER A 99 -13.05 -12.20 3.03
CA SER A 99 -13.55 -11.21 3.99
C SER A 99 -14.82 -10.52 3.52
N LYS A 100 -15.63 -10.00 4.46
CA LYS A 100 -16.86 -9.23 4.13
C LYS A 100 -16.53 -7.99 3.27
N LYS A 101 -15.46 -7.27 3.59
CA LYS A 101 -14.96 -6.12 2.82
C LYS A 101 -14.53 -6.54 1.41
N GLY A 102 -13.80 -7.65 1.27
CA GLY A 102 -13.36 -8.18 -0.01
C GLY A 102 -14.54 -8.55 -0.94
N ILE A 103 -15.63 -9.11 -0.40
CA ILE A 103 -16.83 -9.43 -1.19
C ILE A 103 -17.45 -8.15 -1.78
N THR A 104 -17.54 -7.07 -1.01
CA THR A 104 -18.11 -5.80 -1.49
C THR A 104 -17.23 -5.18 -2.58
N ILE A 105 -15.92 -5.14 -2.37
CA ILE A 105 -14.95 -4.63 -3.38
C ILE A 105 -15.05 -5.46 -4.67
N MET A 106 -15.11 -6.78 -4.55
CA MET A 106 -15.28 -7.67 -5.69
C MET A 106 -16.56 -7.38 -6.49
N GLN A 107 -17.69 -7.09 -5.80
CA GLN A 107 -18.95 -6.76 -6.47
C GLN A 107 -18.87 -5.44 -7.25
N ILE A 108 -18.23 -4.42 -6.66
CA ILE A 108 -18.02 -3.13 -7.32
C ILE A 108 -17.13 -3.30 -8.55
N LEU A 109 -16.00 -3.98 -8.41
CA LEU A 109 -15.05 -4.22 -9.50
C LEU A 109 -15.67 -5.06 -10.61
N ALA A 110 -16.41 -6.11 -10.27
CA ALA A 110 -17.13 -6.95 -11.23
C ALA A 110 -18.19 -6.17 -12.01
N SER A 111 -18.88 -5.24 -11.36
CA SER A 111 -19.84 -4.36 -12.04
C SER A 111 -19.15 -3.40 -12.99
N PHE A 112 -18.06 -2.78 -12.58
CA PHE A 112 -17.26 -1.91 -13.43
C PHE A 112 -16.73 -2.65 -14.67
N LEU A 113 -16.12 -3.82 -14.48
CA LEU A 113 -15.60 -4.65 -15.57
C LEU A 113 -16.71 -5.08 -16.55
N LYS A 114 -17.89 -5.44 -16.05
CA LYS A 114 -19.04 -5.79 -16.89
C LYS A 114 -19.41 -4.64 -17.82
N TRP A 115 -19.51 -3.41 -17.29
CA TRP A 115 -19.84 -2.23 -18.10
C TRP A 115 -18.75 -1.89 -19.11
N ALA A 116 -17.46 -2.01 -18.70
CA ALA A 116 -16.33 -1.80 -19.61
C ALA A 116 -16.34 -2.79 -20.77
N ILE A 117 -16.53 -4.09 -20.49
CA ILE A 117 -16.65 -5.15 -21.50
C ILE A 117 -17.84 -4.87 -22.43
N ALA A 118 -18.99 -4.46 -21.89
CA ALA A 118 -20.18 -4.16 -22.69
C ALA A 118 -19.95 -2.97 -23.66
N ILE A 119 -19.30 -1.91 -23.19
CA ILE A 119 -18.98 -0.73 -24.03
C ILE A 119 -18.03 -1.15 -25.16
N VAL A 120 -16.96 -1.89 -24.86
CA VAL A 120 -16.02 -2.37 -25.88
C VAL A 120 -16.73 -3.29 -26.88
N ALA A 121 -17.58 -4.20 -26.40
CA ALA A 121 -18.35 -5.09 -27.29
C ALA A 121 -19.27 -4.32 -28.23
N ILE A 122 -19.94 -3.27 -27.75
CA ILE A 122 -20.80 -2.42 -28.58
C ILE A 122 -19.97 -1.71 -29.66
N LEU A 123 -18.83 -1.12 -29.32
CA LEU A 123 -17.94 -0.46 -30.27
C LEU A 123 -17.44 -1.43 -31.35
N LEU A 124 -17.05 -2.64 -30.97
CA LEU A 124 -16.61 -3.68 -31.91
C LEU A 124 -17.73 -4.15 -32.82
N ILE A 125 -18.97 -4.28 -32.32
CA ILE A 125 -20.13 -4.64 -33.12
C ILE A 125 -20.43 -3.52 -34.16
N LEU A 126 -20.44 -2.26 -33.74
CA LEU A 126 -20.64 -1.13 -34.64
C LEU A 126 -19.58 -1.12 -35.75
N TYR A 127 -18.31 -1.34 -35.41
CA TYR A 127 -17.22 -1.47 -36.37
C TYR A 127 -17.46 -2.59 -37.41
N VAL A 128 -17.90 -3.77 -36.96
CA VAL A 128 -18.23 -4.92 -37.83
C VAL A 128 -19.36 -4.60 -38.81
N TRP A 129 -20.29 -3.72 -38.41
CA TRP A 129 -21.39 -3.28 -39.27
C TRP A 129 -21.03 -2.08 -40.14
N GLY A 130 -19.73 -1.73 -40.21
CA GLY A 130 -19.23 -0.66 -41.11
C GLY A 130 -19.48 0.77 -40.58
N VAL A 131 -19.88 0.91 -39.30
CA VAL A 131 -20.01 2.23 -38.68
C VAL A 131 -18.60 2.75 -38.37
N ASP A 132 -18.31 3.98 -38.77
CA ASP A 132 -17.06 4.62 -38.37
C ASP A 132 -17.05 4.90 -36.87
N THR A 133 -16.29 4.09 -36.15
CA THR A 133 -16.14 4.17 -34.69
C THR A 133 -15.00 5.10 -34.26
N THR A 134 -14.27 5.70 -35.20
CA THR A 134 -13.10 6.55 -34.91
C THR A 134 -13.44 7.71 -34.00
N THR A 135 -14.52 8.42 -34.28
CA THR A 135 -15.00 9.53 -33.44
C THR A 135 -15.44 9.07 -32.06
N LEU A 136 -16.10 7.91 -31.97
CA LEU A 136 -16.53 7.33 -30.68
C LEU A 136 -15.34 6.92 -29.82
N VAL A 137 -14.32 6.29 -30.41
CA VAL A 137 -13.08 5.90 -29.73
C VAL A 137 -12.30 7.14 -29.30
N ALA A 138 -12.20 8.17 -30.14
CA ALA A 138 -11.58 9.43 -29.78
C ALA A 138 -12.28 10.10 -28.58
N SER A 139 -13.61 10.16 -28.60
CA SER A 139 -14.42 10.70 -27.49
C SER A 139 -14.25 9.88 -26.21
N ALA A 140 -14.21 8.55 -26.30
CA ALA A 140 -13.92 7.66 -25.16
C ALA A 140 -12.51 7.91 -24.60
N GLY A 141 -11.53 8.25 -25.46
CA GLY A 141 -10.19 8.65 -25.07
C GLY A 141 -10.17 9.89 -24.17
N VAL A 142 -10.96 10.93 -24.53
CA VAL A 142 -11.11 12.14 -23.70
C VAL A 142 -11.74 11.80 -22.33
N LEU A 143 -12.78 10.98 -22.30
CA LEU A 143 -13.39 10.53 -21.04
C LEU A 143 -12.39 9.74 -20.18
N THR A 144 -11.60 8.89 -20.80
CA THR A 144 -10.54 8.12 -20.11
C THR A 144 -9.51 9.05 -19.48
N LEU A 145 -9.12 10.12 -20.19
CA LEU A 145 -8.20 11.14 -19.64
C LEU A 145 -8.80 11.82 -18.40
N VAL A 146 -10.07 12.24 -18.46
CA VAL A 146 -10.75 12.87 -17.32
C VAL A 146 -10.82 11.94 -16.11
N ILE A 147 -11.20 10.67 -16.34
CA ILE A 147 -11.24 9.64 -15.27
C ILE A 147 -9.82 9.40 -14.73
N GLY A 148 -8.82 9.32 -15.59
CA GLY A 148 -7.41 9.13 -15.21
C GLY A 148 -6.88 10.25 -14.33
N LEU A 149 -7.16 11.51 -14.70
CA LEU A 149 -6.80 12.68 -13.87
C LEU A 149 -7.53 12.64 -12.52
N GLY A 150 -8.80 12.24 -12.49
CA GLY A 150 -9.55 12.08 -11.23
C GLY A 150 -9.04 10.94 -10.34
N ALA A 151 -8.41 9.91 -10.90
CA ALA A 151 -7.86 8.77 -10.19
C ALA A 151 -6.34 8.88 -9.91
N GLN A 152 -5.68 9.97 -10.33
CA GLN A 152 -4.23 10.12 -10.28
C GLN A 152 -3.66 9.94 -8.87
N SER A 153 -4.28 10.54 -7.84
CA SER A 153 -3.82 10.42 -6.45
C SER A 153 -3.93 8.98 -5.95
N LEU A 154 -5.01 8.28 -6.30
CA LEU A 154 -5.19 6.87 -5.91
C LEU A 154 -4.09 5.98 -6.51
N ILE A 155 -3.76 6.20 -7.77
CA ILE A 155 -2.69 5.45 -8.45
C ILE A 155 -1.34 5.77 -7.82
N ALA A 156 -1.07 7.06 -7.53
CA ALA A 156 0.15 7.49 -6.86
C ALA A 156 0.29 6.84 -5.47
N ASP A 157 -0.79 6.76 -4.67
CA ASP A 157 -0.79 6.11 -3.36
C ASP A 157 -0.44 4.61 -3.47
N ILE A 158 -1.02 3.92 -4.45
CA ILE A 158 -0.78 2.48 -4.66
C ILE A 158 0.68 2.24 -5.07
N VAL A 159 1.19 3.02 -6.02
CA VAL A 159 2.57 2.91 -6.50
C VAL A 159 3.54 3.19 -5.35
N ALA A 160 3.33 4.27 -4.60
CA ALA A 160 4.16 4.59 -3.44
C ALA A 160 4.14 3.47 -2.38
N GLY A 161 2.96 2.91 -2.07
CA GLY A 161 2.85 1.80 -1.12
C GLY A 161 3.61 0.55 -1.55
N ILE A 162 3.61 0.22 -2.85
CA ILE A 162 4.40 -0.88 -3.40
C ILE A 162 5.90 -0.61 -3.24
N PHE A 163 6.38 0.61 -3.55
CA PHE A 163 7.79 0.96 -3.41
C PHE A 163 8.26 0.97 -1.96
N ILE A 164 7.47 1.50 -1.02
CA ILE A 164 7.77 1.47 0.41
C ILE A 164 8.09 0.04 0.87
N VAL A 165 7.23 -0.92 0.49
CA VAL A 165 7.42 -2.32 0.87
C VAL A 165 8.59 -2.97 0.10
N PHE A 166 8.75 -2.65 -1.20
CA PHE A 166 9.78 -3.24 -2.04
C PHE A 166 11.19 -2.76 -1.67
N GLU A 167 11.36 -1.47 -1.37
CA GLU A 167 12.64 -0.88 -0.97
C GLU A 167 12.96 -1.11 0.52
N GLY A 168 11.96 -1.45 1.33
CA GLY A 168 12.14 -1.70 2.76
C GLY A 168 12.64 -0.46 3.51
N GLU A 169 12.11 0.72 3.18
CA GLU A 169 12.48 1.97 3.86
C GLU A 169 12.12 1.90 5.34
N TYR A 170 10.97 1.31 5.64
CA TYR A 170 10.51 0.95 6.98
C TYR A 170 9.56 -0.24 6.92
N GLU A 171 9.42 -0.96 8.02
CA GLU A 171 8.59 -2.14 8.19
C GLU A 171 7.55 -1.95 9.30
N VAL A 172 6.55 -2.83 9.34
CA VAL A 172 5.59 -2.86 10.46
C VAL A 172 6.34 -3.20 11.76
N GLY A 173 6.18 -2.35 12.76
CA GLY A 173 6.90 -2.40 14.03
C GLY A 173 8.02 -1.38 14.16
N ASP A 174 8.49 -0.78 13.07
CA ASP A 174 9.50 0.28 13.11
C ASP A 174 8.96 1.55 13.77
N ILE A 175 9.82 2.25 14.50
CA ILE A 175 9.54 3.58 15.02
C ILE A 175 10.07 4.61 14.02
N ILE A 176 9.17 5.39 13.47
CA ILE A 176 9.49 6.39 12.45
C ILE A 176 9.00 7.78 12.86
N VAL A 177 9.60 8.80 12.25
CA VAL A 177 9.15 10.18 12.37
C VAL A 177 8.73 10.67 10.99
N LEU A 178 7.46 11.09 10.87
CA LEU A 178 6.85 11.69 9.68
C LEU A 178 6.29 13.07 10.03
N ASP A 179 6.78 14.11 9.36
CA ASP A 179 6.35 15.50 9.60
C ASP A 179 6.41 15.90 11.08
N GLY A 180 7.47 15.49 11.78
CA GLY A 180 7.66 15.75 13.21
C GLY A 180 6.84 14.85 14.14
N TRP A 181 5.99 13.96 13.60
CA TRP A 181 5.20 13.03 14.39
C TRP A 181 5.89 11.66 14.50
N ARG A 182 6.29 11.30 15.72
CA ARG A 182 6.95 10.03 16.03
C ARG A 182 5.92 8.97 16.41
N GLY A 183 6.01 7.80 15.79
CA GLY A 183 5.13 6.66 16.10
C GLY A 183 5.67 5.35 15.58
N THR A 184 5.07 4.27 16.04
CA THR A 184 5.34 2.89 15.55
C THR A 184 4.46 2.59 14.35
N VAL A 185 5.03 2.05 13.30
CA VAL A 185 4.28 1.59 12.11
C VAL A 185 3.39 0.41 12.49
N VAL A 186 2.07 0.59 12.43
CA VAL A 186 1.09 -0.45 12.76
C VAL A 186 0.67 -1.24 11.52
N GLU A 187 0.53 -0.54 10.38
CA GLU A 187 0.08 -1.14 9.13
C GLU A 187 0.62 -0.37 7.93
N ILE A 188 1.09 -1.09 6.94
CA ILE A 188 1.39 -0.57 5.60
C ILE A 188 0.35 -1.15 4.67
N GLY A 189 -0.67 -0.34 4.34
CA GLY A 189 -1.75 -0.72 3.43
C GLY A 189 -1.42 -0.37 1.98
N ILE A 190 -2.28 -0.79 1.06
CA ILE A 190 -2.12 -0.52 -0.38
C ILE A 190 -2.09 0.99 -0.67
N ARG A 191 -2.88 1.78 0.08
CA ARG A 191 -3.05 3.21 -0.15
C ARG A 191 -2.50 4.07 0.99
N THR A 192 -2.53 3.57 2.22
CA THR A 192 -2.23 4.35 3.42
C THR A 192 -1.31 3.58 4.35
N THR A 193 -0.40 4.30 5.01
CA THR A 193 0.38 3.82 6.15
C THR A 193 -0.25 4.35 7.45
N GLN A 194 -0.29 3.50 8.48
CA GLN A 194 -0.80 3.83 9.81
C GLN A 194 0.35 3.78 10.81
N ILE A 195 0.50 4.86 11.58
CA ILE A 195 1.52 4.96 12.64
C ILE A 195 0.84 5.34 13.96
N GLN A 196 1.27 4.70 15.04
CA GLN A 196 0.71 4.90 16.39
C GLN A 196 1.73 5.56 17.29
N ASP A 197 1.34 6.64 17.96
CA ASP A 197 2.18 7.30 18.96
C ASP A 197 2.15 6.58 20.33
N ALA A 198 2.97 7.04 21.26
CA ALA A 198 3.01 6.50 22.62
C ALA A 198 1.72 6.74 23.43
N GLY A 199 0.87 7.67 22.99
CA GLY A 199 -0.45 7.95 23.57
C GLY A 199 -1.56 7.05 23.04
N GLY A 200 -1.25 6.19 22.05
CA GLY A 200 -2.22 5.31 21.40
C GLY A 200 -2.98 5.96 20.25
N ASN A 201 -2.67 7.20 19.87
CA ASN A 201 -3.29 7.84 18.72
C ASN A 201 -2.74 7.26 17.42
N ILE A 202 -3.61 7.00 16.44
CA ILE A 202 -3.23 6.48 15.13
C ILE A 202 -3.32 7.61 14.09
N LYS A 203 -2.18 7.92 13.48
CA LYS A 203 -2.12 8.81 12.31
C LYS A 203 -2.19 7.96 11.05
N ILE A 204 -3.13 8.26 10.16
CA ILE A 204 -3.31 7.61 8.87
C ILE A 204 -2.86 8.59 7.79
N ILE A 205 -1.91 8.17 6.97
CA ILE A 205 -1.27 9.02 5.94
C ILE A 205 -1.37 8.29 4.61
N ASN A 206 -1.67 9.02 3.54
CA ASN A 206 -1.60 8.46 2.18
C ASN A 206 -0.14 8.16 1.81
N ASN A 207 0.11 7.02 1.20
CA ASN A 207 1.47 6.60 0.88
C ASN A 207 2.20 7.61 -0.03
N SER A 208 1.51 8.24 -0.98
CA SER A 208 2.08 9.25 -1.89
C SER A 208 2.42 10.58 -1.20
N GLU A 209 1.90 10.84 0.01
CA GLU A 209 2.21 12.03 0.80
C GLU A 209 3.49 11.85 1.62
N ILE A 210 3.97 10.60 1.80
CA ILE A 210 5.20 10.28 2.52
C ILE A 210 6.39 10.59 1.60
N LYS A 211 6.96 11.80 1.75
CA LYS A 211 8.09 12.27 0.92
C LYS A 211 9.45 12.02 1.57
N SER A 212 9.49 12.01 2.89
CA SER A 212 10.68 11.74 3.67
C SER A 212 10.30 11.08 4.98
N VAL A 213 11.10 10.13 5.42
CA VAL A 213 10.91 9.40 6.66
C VAL A 213 12.24 9.34 7.42
N ILE A 214 12.18 9.51 8.74
CA ILE A 214 13.31 9.21 9.61
C ILE A 214 12.98 7.88 10.30
N ASN A 215 13.67 6.81 9.92
CA ASN A 215 13.55 5.52 10.61
C ASN A 215 14.52 5.50 11.78
N GLN A 216 14.00 5.38 13.00
CA GLN A 216 14.76 5.39 14.23
C GLN A 216 15.10 3.98 14.73
N THR A 217 14.56 2.94 14.09
CA THR A 217 14.74 1.53 14.50
C THR A 217 15.75 0.79 13.64
N LYS A 218 16.08 1.32 12.46
CA LYS A 218 16.95 0.65 11.47
C LYS A 218 18.40 0.48 12.00
N ASP A 219 18.82 1.33 12.95
CA ASP A 219 20.07 1.23 13.67
C ASP A 219 19.84 1.50 15.16
N ASN A 220 20.86 1.27 15.97
CA ASN A 220 20.79 1.53 17.40
C ASN A 220 20.66 3.03 17.69
N SER A 221 19.74 3.35 18.57
CA SER A 221 19.54 4.70 19.06
C SER A 221 20.50 5.06 20.19
N VAL A 222 20.59 6.33 20.50
CA VAL A 222 21.44 6.86 21.56
C VAL A 222 20.60 7.68 22.51
N ALA A 223 20.41 7.16 23.72
CA ALA A 223 19.82 7.90 24.82
C ALA A 223 20.77 9.01 25.26
N LYS A 224 20.24 10.24 25.42
CA LYS A 224 20.99 11.43 25.81
C LYS A 224 20.56 11.88 27.21
N CYS A 225 21.53 12.20 28.03
CA CYS A 225 21.29 12.70 29.39
C CYS A 225 22.12 13.94 29.62
N TYR A 226 21.48 14.99 30.15
CA TYR A 226 22.12 16.26 30.48
C TYR A 226 21.95 16.49 31.97
N ILE A 227 23.03 16.74 32.67
CA ILE A 227 23.01 17.01 34.11
C ILE A 227 23.73 18.31 34.40
N ASN A 228 23.08 19.19 35.11
CA ASN A 228 23.63 20.48 35.55
C ASN A 228 24.29 20.34 36.90
N ILE A 229 25.58 20.71 36.99
CA ILE A 229 26.35 20.82 38.26
C ILE A 229 26.62 22.30 38.57
N ASN A 230 26.91 22.59 39.84
CA ASN A 230 27.17 23.95 40.28
C ASN A 230 28.45 24.53 39.64
N TYR A 231 28.47 25.84 39.35
CA TYR A 231 29.68 26.55 38.85
C TYR A 231 30.87 26.49 39.78
N GLU A 232 30.64 26.32 41.09
CA GLU A 232 31.69 26.26 42.10
C GLU A 232 32.48 24.93 42.11
N GLU A 233 31.98 23.92 41.38
CA GLU A 233 32.62 22.61 41.32
C GLU A 233 33.88 22.65 40.48
N ASP A 234 34.94 22.01 41.01
CA ASP A 234 36.21 21.84 40.31
C ASP A 234 36.05 20.76 39.19
N MET A 235 36.13 21.18 37.96
CA MET A 235 35.90 20.29 36.79
C MET A 235 36.92 19.15 36.74
N ASP A 236 38.15 19.33 37.15
CA ASP A 236 39.17 18.27 37.16
C ASP A 236 38.78 17.17 38.15
N LYS A 237 38.24 17.55 39.29
CA LYS A 237 37.70 16.58 40.30
C LYS A 237 36.44 15.88 39.80
N VAL A 238 35.55 16.64 39.14
CA VAL A 238 34.32 16.07 38.57
C VAL A 238 34.66 15.01 37.52
N GLU A 239 35.56 15.32 36.60
CA GLU A 239 35.96 14.41 35.52
C GLU A 239 36.72 13.19 36.08
N ALA A 240 37.57 13.38 37.09
CA ALA A 240 38.26 12.28 37.76
C ALA A 240 37.26 11.32 38.44
N ALA A 241 36.25 11.85 39.15
CA ALA A 241 35.19 11.05 39.78
C ALA A 241 34.35 10.30 38.73
N ILE A 242 33.94 10.97 37.63
CA ILE A 242 33.23 10.34 36.52
C ILE A 242 34.06 9.21 35.93
N LYS A 243 35.33 9.46 35.59
CA LYS A 243 36.21 8.47 34.98
C LYS A 243 36.38 7.24 35.86
N LYS A 244 36.43 7.41 37.20
CA LYS A 244 36.60 6.34 38.18
C LYS A 244 35.33 5.49 38.33
N ASP A 245 34.18 6.12 38.55
CA ASP A 245 32.98 5.44 39.04
C ASP A 245 31.92 5.16 37.95
N LEU A 246 32.00 5.83 36.80
CA LEU A 246 31.04 5.65 35.69
C LEU A 246 31.03 4.21 35.14
N PRO A 247 32.16 3.49 34.99
CA PRO A 247 32.14 2.12 34.51
C PRO A 247 31.33 1.17 35.39
N GLU A 248 31.42 1.34 36.72
CA GLU A 248 30.66 0.52 37.65
C GLU A 248 29.19 0.94 37.71
N ALA A 249 28.92 2.24 37.67
CA ALA A 249 27.57 2.79 37.60
C ALA A 249 26.83 2.35 36.32
N SER A 250 27.53 2.24 35.20
CA SER A 250 27.00 1.80 33.92
C SER A 250 26.45 0.38 33.94
N LYS A 251 26.99 -0.52 34.80
CA LYS A 251 26.51 -1.91 34.95
C LYS A 251 25.08 -2.00 35.48
N LYS A 252 24.57 -0.93 36.10
CA LYS A 252 23.21 -0.85 36.63
C LYS A 252 22.17 -0.54 35.53
N LEU A 253 22.62 -0.25 34.31
CA LEU A 253 21.77 0.10 33.17
C LEU A 253 21.45 -1.16 32.35
N GLU A 254 20.41 -1.92 32.77
CA GLU A 254 20.17 -3.28 32.29
C GLU A 254 19.84 -3.38 30.78
N LYS A 255 19.17 -2.36 30.23
CA LYS A 255 18.68 -2.41 28.82
C LYS A 255 19.58 -1.68 27.80
N ALA A 256 20.68 -1.12 28.25
CA ALA A 256 21.63 -0.47 27.37
C ALA A 256 22.47 -1.48 26.56
N LEU A 257 22.81 -1.14 25.34
CA LEU A 257 23.66 -1.94 24.45
C LEU A 257 25.16 -1.65 24.66
N GLY A 258 25.47 -0.73 25.56
CA GLY A 258 26.84 -0.36 25.93
C GLY A 258 26.89 0.46 27.21
N PRO A 259 28.08 0.82 27.68
CA PRO A 259 28.24 1.63 28.87
C PRO A 259 27.74 3.05 28.68
N ILE A 260 27.50 3.74 29.80
CA ILE A 260 27.31 5.19 29.76
C ILE A 260 28.63 5.86 29.39
N GLU A 261 28.63 6.71 28.40
CA GLU A 261 29.81 7.47 27.95
C GLU A 261 29.63 8.93 28.35
N TYR A 262 30.66 9.50 29.02
CA TYR A 262 30.76 10.94 29.23
C TYR A 262 31.32 11.62 27.99
N LYS A 263 30.64 12.65 27.51
CA LYS A 263 31.00 13.37 26.28
C LYS A 263 31.57 14.78 26.55
N GLY A 264 31.67 15.17 27.80
CA GLY A 264 32.18 16.47 28.19
C GLY A 264 31.10 17.46 28.59
N ILE A 265 31.48 18.74 28.60
CA ILE A 265 30.59 19.87 28.89
C ILE A 265 29.79 20.16 27.62
N SER A 266 28.46 20.21 27.72
CA SER A 266 27.56 20.56 26.62
C SER A 266 27.39 22.08 26.48
N GLU A 267 27.13 22.74 27.61
CA GLU A 267 26.88 24.19 27.64
C GLU A 267 27.05 24.72 29.07
N PHE A 268 27.17 26.06 29.15
CA PHE A 268 27.10 26.79 30.40
C PHE A 268 25.70 27.40 30.52
N SER A 269 24.88 26.85 31.43
CA SER A 269 23.52 27.30 31.66
C SER A 269 23.47 28.47 32.65
N SER A 270 22.31 29.11 32.84
CA SER A 270 22.13 30.19 33.82
C SER A 270 22.36 29.76 35.27
N SER A 271 22.32 28.47 35.57
CA SER A 271 22.42 27.92 36.93
C SER A 271 23.66 27.06 37.16
N GLY A 272 24.40 26.69 36.13
CA GLY A 272 25.55 25.79 36.29
C GLY A 272 26.11 25.29 34.96
N VAL A 273 27.00 24.31 35.06
CA VAL A 273 27.68 23.64 33.95
C VAL A 273 26.93 22.37 33.58
N THR A 274 26.52 22.26 32.33
CA THR A 274 25.78 21.09 31.80
C THR A 274 26.72 20.02 31.29
N LEU A 275 26.73 18.88 31.95
CA LEU A 275 27.47 17.68 31.56
C LEU A 275 26.62 16.84 30.62
N PHE A 276 27.26 16.28 29.61
CA PHE A 276 26.60 15.47 28.58
C PHE A 276 27.02 14.01 28.62
N PHE A 277 26.05 13.13 28.73
CA PHE A 277 26.22 11.68 28.75
C PHE A 277 25.35 11.03 27.67
N ILE A 278 25.83 9.92 27.15
CA ILE A 278 25.09 9.10 26.19
C ILE A 278 25.15 7.62 26.56
N ALA A 279 24.16 6.86 26.13
CA ALA A 279 24.20 5.39 26.14
C ALA A 279 23.53 4.83 24.89
N LYS A 280 24.13 3.83 24.25
CA LYS A 280 23.54 3.13 23.12
C LYS A 280 22.40 2.23 23.60
N CYS A 281 21.29 2.23 22.87
CA CYS A 281 20.10 1.47 23.23
C CYS A 281 19.25 1.15 21.99
N LYS A 282 18.23 0.32 22.18
CA LYS A 282 17.16 0.20 21.20
C LYS A 282 16.22 1.39 21.30
N GLU A 283 15.63 1.80 20.20
CA GLU A 283 14.72 2.96 20.16
C GLU A 283 13.49 2.79 21.06
N GLU A 284 12.98 1.57 21.21
CA GLU A 284 11.85 1.26 22.10
C GLU A 284 12.12 1.56 23.57
N ASP A 285 13.39 1.44 24.03
CA ASP A 285 13.83 1.62 25.41
C ASP A 285 14.40 3.03 25.70
N ILE A 286 14.52 3.90 24.69
CA ILE A 286 15.26 5.18 24.79
C ILE A 286 14.81 6.03 25.99
N TYR A 287 13.50 6.16 26.20
CA TYR A 287 12.96 6.98 27.31
C TYR A 287 13.17 6.33 28.67
N GLN A 288 13.13 5.00 28.74
CA GLN A 288 13.39 4.31 30.02
C GLN A 288 14.86 4.44 30.38
N ILE A 289 15.74 4.19 29.44
CA ILE A 289 17.19 4.33 29.63
C ILE A 289 17.56 5.75 30.03
N GLN A 290 16.94 6.77 29.42
CA GLN A 290 17.17 8.16 29.79
C GLN A 290 16.78 8.43 31.27
N ARG A 291 15.65 7.89 31.74
CA ARG A 291 15.23 8.02 33.13
C ARG A 291 16.19 7.30 34.08
N ASP A 292 16.63 6.10 33.69
CA ASP A 292 17.57 5.32 34.52
C ASP A 292 18.96 5.97 34.55
N MET A 293 19.44 6.51 33.41
CA MET A 293 20.66 7.32 33.37
C MET A 293 20.60 8.53 34.32
N ASN A 294 19.48 9.28 34.28
CA ASN A 294 19.29 10.43 35.16
C ASN A 294 19.43 10.02 36.66
N LYS A 295 18.82 8.90 37.06
CA LYS A 295 18.90 8.38 38.40
C LYS A 295 20.32 7.93 38.77
N ILE A 296 20.93 7.13 37.90
CA ILE A 296 22.28 6.58 38.12
C ILE A 296 23.32 7.69 38.22
N LEU A 297 23.29 8.64 37.31
CA LEU A 297 24.25 9.74 37.25
C LEU A 297 24.07 10.70 38.42
N LYS A 298 22.81 10.99 38.83
CA LYS A 298 22.53 11.74 40.07
C LYS A 298 23.20 11.09 41.26
N GLN A 299 22.98 9.80 41.45
CA GLN A 299 23.57 9.05 42.57
C GLN A 299 25.10 9.03 42.54
N LEU A 300 25.70 8.89 41.34
CA LEU A 300 27.17 8.91 41.18
C LEU A 300 27.73 10.27 41.57
N LEU A 301 27.16 11.38 41.13
CA LEU A 301 27.65 12.72 41.45
C LEU A 301 27.50 13.03 42.94
N GLU A 302 26.33 12.74 43.51
CA GLU A 302 26.09 12.94 44.97
C GLU A 302 27.02 12.12 45.86
N SER A 303 27.31 10.85 45.48
CA SER A 303 28.22 10.00 46.24
C SER A 303 29.68 10.49 46.22
N ASN A 304 30.07 11.28 45.23
CA ASN A 304 31.37 11.91 45.12
C ASN A 304 31.39 13.36 45.67
N GLY A 305 30.29 13.80 46.32
CA GLY A 305 30.18 15.11 46.92
C GLY A 305 30.05 16.25 45.88
N ILE A 306 29.66 15.94 44.65
CA ILE A 306 29.46 16.90 43.57
C ILE A 306 28.02 17.43 43.64
N SER A 307 27.87 18.74 43.79
CA SER A 307 26.57 19.41 43.95
C SER A 307 25.89 19.67 42.61
N LEU A 308 24.63 19.21 42.51
CA LEU A 308 23.79 19.53 41.34
C LEU A 308 23.43 21.01 41.40
N ALA A 309 23.35 21.63 40.20
CA ALA A 309 22.95 23.03 40.10
C ALA A 309 21.48 23.23 40.46
N TYR A 310 21.22 24.29 41.18
CA TYR A 310 19.88 24.82 41.46
C TYR A 310 19.83 26.30 41.14
N GLN A 311 18.63 26.88 40.97
CA GLN A 311 18.48 28.26 40.62
C GLN A 311 19.02 29.18 41.74
N ASN A 312 19.99 30.01 41.43
CA ASN A 312 20.50 31.02 42.30
C ASN A 312 19.83 32.35 41.97
N VAL A 313 19.22 33.02 42.98
CA VAL A 313 18.66 34.34 42.85
C VAL A 313 19.51 35.31 43.64
N VAL A 314 20.13 36.26 42.97
CA VAL A 314 20.87 37.37 43.62
C VAL A 314 19.86 38.53 43.83
N VAL A 315 19.51 38.74 45.09
CA VAL A 315 18.63 39.86 45.44
C VAL A 315 19.46 41.09 45.80
N HIS A 316 19.50 42.11 44.96
CA HIS A 316 20.09 43.42 45.28
C HIS A 316 19.04 44.24 46.01
N SER A 317 19.18 44.45 47.31
CA SER A 317 18.40 45.44 48.01
C SER A 317 18.98 46.83 47.78
N VAL A 318 18.22 47.66 47.08
CA VAL A 318 18.55 49.10 46.96
C VAL A 318 18.24 49.75 48.32
N LYS A 319 19.24 50.31 48.96
CA LYS A 319 19.09 51.14 50.18
C LYS A 319 18.56 52.53 49.83
#